data_528230b52a84fbc9530f33ed53d9c391
#
_entry.id   528230b52a84fbc9530f33ed53d9c391
#
_cell.length_a   1.000
_cell.length_b   1.000
_cell.length_c   1.000
_cell.angle_alpha   90.00
_cell.angle_beta   90.00
_cell.angle_gamma   90.00
#
_symmetry.space_group_name_H-M   'P 1'
#
loop_
_entity.id
_entity.type
_entity.pdbx_description
1 polymer ?
#
loop_
_entity_poly.entity_id
_entity_poly.type
_entity_poly.pdbx_seq_one_letter_code
_entity_poly.pdbx_strand_id
1 'polypeptide(L)'
;SNPTEAAAVAEKLITRDKVPVIMGAWGSSFTLAVMPKLMEYKVPMLVETSSSGKITTSGNPYIFRISPPSAVEAEAFAPKVPALGIKKVDFLVVNNDWGRGAAEDFGKMYKEKGIQLGLVETMDQSAQDMSAQLNKIKNSDSDTVMITTAVEQLTLIFKQAAALGLKKRIITTGGSQNPDQLIEHAGAAADGTMHLATFAPWVPESTPFPEQTKKFIEEWKKRGFAFAGCTESYRGYDGVRTIVAAIEKAGKADPEAIRAAFWQVEVNGMNGKIKFNKAGPAGKESGQSIPNVYLVRIEGGKVVVPQS
;
A
#
# COMPACT_ATOMS: atom_id res chain seq x y z
N SER A 1 -4.36 -11.03 13.78
CA SER A 1 -4.30 -9.55 13.81
C SER A 1 -5.67 -8.98 14.18
N ASN A 2 -5.70 -8.14 15.20
CA ASN A 2 -6.93 -7.63 15.79
C ASN A 2 -6.78 -6.12 16.05
N PRO A 3 -7.70 -5.25 15.57
CA PRO A 3 -7.62 -3.81 15.78
C PRO A 3 -7.59 -3.41 17.27
N THR A 4 -8.36 -4.11 18.11
CA THR A 4 -8.37 -3.86 19.57
C THR A 4 -7.02 -4.14 20.23
N GLU A 5 -6.37 -5.23 19.83
CA GLU A 5 -5.02 -5.57 20.30
C GLU A 5 -3.99 -4.54 19.83
N ALA A 6 -4.10 -4.05 18.58
CA ALA A 6 -3.22 -3.01 18.07
C ALA A 6 -3.31 -1.71 18.90
N ALA A 7 -4.53 -1.29 19.25
CA ALA A 7 -4.73 -0.14 20.14
C ALA A 7 -4.12 -0.36 21.54
N ALA A 8 -4.31 -1.54 22.12
CA ALA A 8 -3.74 -1.89 23.42
C ALA A 8 -2.21 -1.93 23.40
N VAL A 9 -1.61 -2.46 22.32
CA VAL A 9 -0.15 -2.47 22.15
C VAL A 9 0.39 -1.05 22.01
N ALA A 10 -0.25 -0.19 21.22
CA ALA A 10 0.15 1.21 21.09
C ALA A 10 0.08 1.94 22.45
N GLU A 11 -0.99 1.75 23.21
CA GLU A 11 -1.14 2.32 24.54
C GLU A 11 -0.02 1.84 25.50
N LYS A 12 0.32 0.55 25.46
CA LYS A 12 1.43 -0.02 26.24
C LYS A 12 2.78 0.60 25.85
N LEU A 13 3.08 0.72 24.58
CA LEU A 13 4.31 1.37 24.08
C LEU A 13 4.41 2.81 24.60
N ILE A 14 3.30 3.55 24.58
CA ILE A 14 3.25 4.95 24.99
C ILE A 14 3.36 5.07 26.52
N THR A 15 2.50 4.36 27.25
CA THR A 15 2.33 4.60 28.70
C THR A 15 3.37 3.87 29.54
N ARG A 16 3.74 2.65 29.20
CA ARG A 16 4.69 1.83 29.93
C ARG A 16 6.11 1.99 29.41
N ASP A 17 6.29 1.83 28.09
CA ASP A 17 7.61 1.79 27.49
C ASP A 17 8.11 3.20 27.11
N LYS A 18 7.23 4.22 27.22
CA LYS A 18 7.53 5.67 27.07
C LYS A 18 8.16 6.01 25.72
N VAL A 19 7.77 5.33 24.64
CA VAL A 19 8.30 5.63 23.31
C VAL A 19 7.84 7.01 22.85
N PRO A 20 8.72 7.85 22.27
CA PRO A 20 8.37 9.21 21.85
C PRO A 20 7.72 9.25 20.45
N VAL A 21 7.75 8.16 19.70
CA VAL A 21 7.20 8.01 18.36
C VAL A 21 6.90 6.54 18.10
N ILE A 22 5.85 6.26 17.32
CA ILE A 22 5.50 4.90 16.88
C ILE A 22 5.67 4.80 15.36
N MET A 23 6.07 3.64 14.84
CA MET A 23 6.00 3.29 13.44
C MET A 23 5.03 2.13 13.24
N GLY A 24 4.20 2.19 12.21
CA GLY A 24 3.18 1.19 11.88
C GLY A 24 1.93 1.88 11.31
N ALA A 25 0.83 1.21 11.19
CA ALA A 25 0.68 -0.23 11.21
C ALA A 25 0.55 -0.75 9.77
N TRP A 26 0.74 -2.05 9.59
CA TRP A 26 0.62 -2.65 8.26
C TRP A 26 -0.80 -2.54 7.69
N GLY A 27 -1.83 -2.78 8.50
CA GLY A 27 -3.23 -2.76 8.06
C GLY A 27 -3.99 -1.51 8.45
N SER A 28 -4.83 -0.99 7.55
CA SER A 28 -5.58 0.25 7.77
C SER A 28 -6.49 0.21 8.98
N SER A 29 -7.20 -0.90 9.22
CA SER A 29 -8.08 -1.06 10.39
C SER A 29 -7.29 -1.00 11.71
N PHE A 30 -6.04 -1.45 11.72
CA PHE A 30 -5.17 -1.35 12.90
C PHE A 30 -4.72 0.09 13.14
N THR A 31 -4.26 0.78 12.10
CA THR A 31 -3.89 2.20 12.19
C THR A 31 -5.06 3.04 12.68
N LEU A 32 -6.26 2.85 12.11
CA LEU A 32 -7.47 3.57 12.52
C LEU A 32 -7.82 3.32 13.99
N ALA A 33 -7.64 2.09 14.49
CA ALA A 33 -7.87 1.75 15.90
C ALA A 33 -6.83 2.38 16.85
N VAL A 34 -5.58 2.59 16.39
CA VAL A 34 -4.51 3.23 17.17
C VAL A 34 -4.69 4.74 17.24
N MET A 35 -5.22 5.38 16.19
CA MET A 35 -5.30 6.84 16.06
C MET A 35 -5.90 7.59 17.27
N PRO A 36 -6.97 7.12 17.94
CA PRO A 36 -7.48 7.78 19.15
C PRO A 36 -6.44 7.85 20.29
N LYS A 37 -5.60 6.81 20.45
CA LYS A 37 -4.54 6.77 21.46
C LYS A 37 -3.44 7.80 21.18
N LEU A 38 -3.10 8.01 19.92
CA LEU A 38 -2.14 9.04 19.51
C LEU A 38 -2.61 10.44 19.91
N MET A 39 -3.90 10.73 19.74
CA MET A 39 -4.52 12.01 20.16
C MET A 39 -4.54 12.15 21.66
N GLU A 40 -4.93 11.09 22.38
CA GLU A 40 -5.04 11.06 23.84
C GLU A 40 -3.69 11.33 24.52
N TYR A 41 -2.64 10.65 24.04
CA TYR A 41 -1.31 10.70 24.65
C TYR A 41 -0.34 11.67 23.95
N LYS A 42 -0.75 12.31 22.87
CA LYS A 42 0.04 13.27 22.07
C LYS A 42 1.37 12.68 21.57
N VAL A 43 1.33 11.45 21.07
CA VAL A 43 2.50 10.77 20.52
C VAL A 43 2.33 10.61 19.01
N PRO A 44 3.30 11.07 18.16
CA PRO A 44 3.21 10.93 16.72
C PRO A 44 3.45 9.50 16.25
N MET A 45 2.83 9.16 15.13
CA MET A 45 2.99 7.88 14.45
C MET A 45 3.35 8.10 12.99
N LEU A 46 4.41 7.40 12.54
CA LEU A 46 4.75 7.29 11.14
C LEU A 46 4.10 6.04 10.55
N VAL A 47 3.20 6.23 9.59
CA VAL A 47 2.49 5.14 8.89
C VAL A 47 3.24 4.80 7.62
N GLU A 48 3.78 3.58 7.54
CA GLU A 48 4.62 3.15 6.42
C GLU A 48 3.86 2.33 5.36
N THR A 49 2.71 1.73 5.71
CA THR A 49 2.02 0.79 4.81
C THR A 49 0.54 1.10 4.61
N SER A 50 -0.22 1.33 5.67
CA SER A 50 -1.70 1.49 5.60
C SER A 50 -2.16 2.56 4.60
N SER A 51 -3.07 2.21 3.67
CA SER A 51 -3.44 3.06 2.52
C SER A 51 -4.87 3.61 2.54
N SER A 52 -5.69 3.31 3.55
CA SER A 52 -7.03 3.92 3.65
C SER A 52 -6.95 5.46 3.71
N GLY A 53 -7.74 6.14 2.89
CA GLY A 53 -7.82 7.61 2.88
C GLY A 53 -8.17 8.19 4.24
N LYS A 54 -9.04 7.51 5.03
CA LYS A 54 -9.47 7.94 6.36
C LYS A 54 -8.33 8.21 7.34
N ILE A 55 -7.18 7.57 7.18
CA ILE A 55 -6.02 7.73 8.06
C ILE A 55 -5.53 9.18 8.08
N THR A 56 -5.49 9.85 6.94
CA THR A 56 -5.01 11.24 6.85
C THR A 56 -6.12 12.27 6.62
N THR A 57 -7.36 11.84 6.35
CA THR A 57 -8.48 12.77 6.11
C THR A 57 -9.40 12.95 7.33
N SER A 58 -9.31 12.12 8.35
CA SER A 58 -10.21 12.19 9.53
C SER A 58 -9.80 13.22 10.59
N GLY A 59 -8.66 13.89 10.43
CA GLY A 59 -8.23 14.96 11.32
C GLY A 59 -7.46 14.48 12.54
N ASN A 60 -6.24 13.96 12.34
CA ASN A 60 -5.33 13.59 13.42
C ASN A 60 -3.92 14.17 13.19
N PRO A 61 -3.53 15.23 13.94
CA PRO A 61 -2.26 15.92 13.75
C PRO A 61 -1.03 15.13 14.21
N TYR A 62 -1.21 13.93 14.75
CA TYR A 62 -0.15 13.02 15.17
C TYR A 62 0.15 11.94 14.12
N ILE A 63 -0.54 11.94 12.97
CA ILE A 63 -0.31 11.01 11.88
C ILE A 63 0.57 11.63 10.80
N PHE A 64 1.62 10.90 10.42
CA PHE A 64 2.49 11.18 9.27
C PHE A 64 2.59 9.89 8.46
N ARG A 65 2.27 9.95 7.16
CA ARG A 65 2.25 8.74 6.32
C ARG A 65 3.13 8.87 5.10
N ILE A 66 3.98 7.85 4.88
CA ILE A 66 4.90 7.77 3.73
C ILE A 66 4.38 6.85 2.62
N SER A 67 3.43 5.96 2.91
CA SER A 67 2.74 5.15 1.87
C SER A 67 1.67 5.98 1.14
N PRO A 68 1.36 5.66 -0.12
CA PRO A 68 0.27 6.31 -0.82
C PRO A 68 -1.09 5.86 -0.25
N PRO A 69 -2.06 6.75 -0.09
CA PRO A 69 -3.45 6.37 0.01
C PRO A 69 -3.95 5.80 -1.32
N SER A 70 -4.99 4.96 -1.29
CA SER A 70 -5.57 4.36 -2.50
C SER A 70 -5.98 5.39 -3.55
N ALA A 71 -6.41 6.58 -3.13
CA ALA A 71 -6.71 7.68 -4.04
C ALA A 71 -5.49 8.15 -4.85
N VAL A 72 -4.30 8.22 -4.23
CA VAL A 72 -3.04 8.57 -4.92
C VAL A 72 -2.61 7.46 -5.87
N GLU A 73 -2.80 6.20 -5.50
CA GLU A 73 -2.58 5.07 -6.44
C GLU A 73 -3.52 5.17 -7.64
N ALA A 74 -4.80 5.46 -7.41
CA ALA A 74 -5.79 5.63 -8.47
C ALA A 74 -5.45 6.81 -9.41
N GLU A 75 -5.05 7.95 -8.87
CA GLU A 75 -4.60 9.12 -9.63
C GLU A 75 -3.36 8.81 -10.49
N ALA A 76 -2.38 8.10 -9.94
CA ALA A 76 -1.17 7.70 -10.65
C ALA A 76 -1.45 6.66 -11.75
N PHE A 77 -2.46 5.81 -11.58
CA PHE A 77 -2.89 4.83 -12.56
C PHE A 77 -3.77 5.42 -13.66
N ALA A 78 -4.55 6.45 -13.36
CA ALA A 78 -5.53 7.06 -14.27
C ALA A 78 -5.00 7.40 -15.67
N PRO A 79 -3.76 7.91 -15.88
CA PRO A 79 -3.21 8.18 -17.20
C PRO A 79 -2.98 6.92 -18.05
N LYS A 80 -2.80 5.76 -17.43
CA LYS A 80 -2.54 4.48 -18.10
C LYS A 80 -3.81 3.75 -18.54
N VAL A 81 -4.95 4.08 -17.94
CA VAL A 81 -6.25 3.43 -18.15
C VAL A 81 -6.71 3.47 -19.63
N PRO A 82 -6.61 4.59 -20.37
CA PRO A 82 -7.03 4.64 -21.77
C PRO A 82 -6.29 3.64 -22.67
N ALA A 83 -4.98 3.47 -22.47
CA ALA A 83 -4.16 2.54 -23.25
C ALA A 83 -4.52 1.06 -22.97
N LEU A 84 -5.12 0.76 -21.83
CA LEU A 84 -5.57 -0.58 -21.48
C LEU A 84 -6.92 -0.93 -22.12
N GLY A 85 -7.69 0.03 -22.63
CA GLY A 85 -8.98 -0.21 -23.26
C GLY A 85 -10.04 -0.82 -22.35
N ILE A 86 -9.98 -0.51 -21.05
CA ILE A 86 -10.94 -1.00 -20.04
C ILE A 86 -12.30 -0.35 -20.31
N LYS A 87 -13.37 -1.14 -20.35
CA LYS A 87 -14.75 -0.64 -20.56
C LYS A 87 -15.61 -0.80 -19.30
N LYS A 88 -15.44 -1.91 -18.59
CA LYS A 88 -16.19 -2.22 -17.39
C LYS A 88 -15.31 -3.00 -16.41
N VAL A 89 -15.32 -2.60 -15.15
CA VAL A 89 -14.48 -3.18 -14.10
C VAL A 89 -15.31 -3.76 -12.96
N ASP A 90 -15.00 -5.00 -12.58
CA ASP A 90 -15.45 -5.60 -11.32
C ASP A 90 -14.38 -5.42 -10.25
N PHE A 91 -14.79 -5.47 -8.98
CA PHE A 91 -13.89 -5.43 -7.84
C PHE A 91 -14.01 -6.71 -7.02
N LEU A 92 -12.88 -7.24 -6.56
CA LEU A 92 -12.79 -8.28 -5.54
C LEU A 92 -11.87 -7.77 -4.43
N VAL A 93 -12.43 -7.47 -3.26
CA VAL A 93 -11.68 -6.78 -2.21
C VAL A 93 -11.82 -7.48 -0.85
N VAL A 94 -10.75 -7.43 -0.06
CA VAL A 94 -10.81 -7.87 1.33
C VAL A 94 -11.78 -7.00 2.12
N ASN A 95 -12.63 -7.62 2.93
CA ASN A 95 -13.68 -6.96 3.69
C ASN A 95 -13.14 -6.25 4.95
N ASN A 96 -12.34 -5.22 4.75
CA ASN A 96 -11.81 -4.36 5.80
C ASN A 96 -11.71 -2.91 5.30
N ASP A 97 -11.21 -1.97 6.14
CA ASP A 97 -11.12 -0.55 5.76
C ASP A 97 -10.19 -0.29 4.58
N TRP A 98 -9.19 -1.13 4.36
CA TRP A 98 -8.32 -1.04 3.20
C TRP A 98 -9.04 -1.44 1.91
N GLY A 99 -9.59 -2.66 1.87
CA GLY A 99 -10.22 -3.19 0.64
C GLY A 99 -11.43 -2.36 0.21
N ARG A 100 -12.30 -1.98 1.15
CA ARG A 100 -13.47 -1.13 0.85
C ARG A 100 -13.06 0.26 0.38
N GLY A 101 -12.06 0.88 1.04
CA GLY A 101 -11.54 2.19 0.65
C GLY A 101 -10.90 2.17 -0.75
N ALA A 102 -10.16 1.12 -1.09
CA ALA A 102 -9.60 0.96 -2.42
C ALA A 102 -10.69 0.83 -3.50
N ALA A 103 -11.73 0.02 -3.29
CA ALA A 103 -12.85 -0.08 -4.22
C ALA A 103 -13.56 1.27 -4.45
N GLU A 104 -13.70 2.07 -3.39
CA GLU A 104 -14.30 3.40 -3.46
C GLU A 104 -13.43 4.37 -4.27
N ASP A 105 -12.15 4.49 -3.94
CA ASP A 105 -11.20 5.41 -4.59
C ASP A 105 -10.99 5.07 -6.07
N PHE A 106 -10.72 3.81 -6.40
CA PHE A 106 -10.56 3.36 -7.78
C PHE A 106 -11.89 3.41 -8.54
N GLY A 107 -13.01 3.08 -7.89
CA GLY A 107 -14.33 3.21 -8.49
C GLY A 107 -14.64 4.64 -8.90
N LYS A 108 -14.28 5.63 -8.08
CA LYS A 108 -14.39 7.05 -8.42
C LYS A 108 -13.54 7.39 -9.64
N MET A 109 -12.27 7.01 -9.65
CA MET A 109 -11.36 7.25 -10.78
C MET A 109 -11.88 6.63 -12.08
N TYR A 110 -12.36 5.38 -12.06
CA TYR A 110 -12.90 4.73 -13.25
C TYR A 110 -14.15 5.45 -13.78
N LYS A 111 -15.06 5.87 -12.91
CA LYS A 111 -16.23 6.69 -13.30
C LYS A 111 -15.83 8.01 -13.97
N GLU A 112 -14.84 8.71 -13.43
CA GLU A 112 -14.31 9.95 -13.98
C GLU A 112 -13.69 9.75 -15.37
N LYS A 113 -13.21 8.53 -15.66
CA LYS A 113 -12.71 8.12 -16.99
C LYS A 113 -13.81 7.56 -17.91
N GLY A 114 -15.07 7.61 -17.52
CA GLY A 114 -16.19 7.08 -18.31
C GLY A 114 -16.30 5.56 -18.34
N ILE A 115 -15.61 4.87 -17.44
CA ILE A 115 -15.61 3.41 -17.35
C ILE A 115 -16.74 2.94 -16.43
N GLN A 116 -17.47 1.94 -16.87
CA GLN A 116 -18.58 1.37 -16.10
C GLN A 116 -18.06 0.56 -14.93
N LEU A 117 -18.76 0.66 -13.79
CA LEU A 117 -18.53 -0.22 -12.65
C LEU A 117 -19.49 -1.41 -12.72
N GLY A 118 -18.95 -2.58 -12.50
CA GLY A 118 -19.69 -3.83 -12.41
C GLY A 118 -19.90 -4.25 -10.95
N LEU A 119 -19.57 -5.50 -10.67
CA LEU A 119 -19.72 -6.11 -9.34
C LEU A 119 -18.68 -5.56 -8.36
N VAL A 120 -19.08 -5.49 -7.09
CA VAL A 120 -18.14 -5.29 -5.96
C VAL A 120 -18.35 -6.48 -5.02
N GLU A 121 -17.48 -7.47 -5.16
CA GLU A 121 -17.46 -8.67 -4.32
C GLU A 121 -16.45 -8.49 -3.18
N THR A 122 -16.81 -9.01 -2.02
CA THR A 122 -15.95 -8.97 -0.84
C THR A 122 -15.58 -10.37 -0.38
N MET A 123 -14.44 -10.49 0.30
CA MET A 123 -13.96 -11.71 0.92
C MET A 123 -13.41 -11.44 2.31
N ASP A 124 -13.55 -12.37 3.22
CA ASP A 124 -12.92 -12.27 4.53
C ASP A 124 -11.41 -12.41 4.44
N GLN A 125 -10.68 -11.73 5.32
CA GLN A 125 -9.21 -11.73 5.34
C GLN A 125 -8.62 -13.14 5.54
N SER A 126 -9.37 -14.07 6.15
CA SER A 126 -8.97 -15.45 6.38
C SER A 126 -9.53 -16.45 5.33
N ALA A 127 -10.29 -15.97 4.34
CA ALA A 127 -10.88 -16.82 3.33
C ALA A 127 -9.81 -17.57 2.51
N GLN A 128 -10.02 -18.87 2.35
CA GLN A 128 -9.16 -19.77 1.55
C GLN A 128 -9.80 -20.12 0.21
N ASP A 129 -11.11 -19.98 0.10
CA ASP A 129 -11.89 -20.25 -1.11
C ASP A 129 -12.70 -19.03 -1.50
N MET A 130 -12.42 -18.50 -2.69
CA MET A 130 -13.09 -17.37 -3.32
C MET A 130 -13.84 -17.77 -4.59
N SER A 131 -14.07 -19.08 -4.79
CA SER A 131 -14.69 -19.62 -6.01
C SER A 131 -16.09 -19.06 -6.26
N ALA A 132 -16.85 -18.78 -5.22
CA ALA A 132 -18.19 -18.19 -5.34
C ALA A 132 -18.13 -16.77 -5.95
N GLN A 133 -17.26 -15.92 -5.43
CA GLN A 133 -17.04 -14.55 -5.94
C GLN A 133 -16.46 -14.58 -7.36
N LEU A 134 -15.45 -15.44 -7.57
CA LEU A 134 -14.80 -15.58 -8.88
C LEU A 134 -15.78 -16.09 -9.96
N ASN A 135 -16.72 -16.98 -9.63
CA ASN A 135 -17.76 -17.42 -10.57
C ASN A 135 -18.72 -16.29 -10.93
N LYS A 136 -19.13 -15.44 -9.98
CA LYS A 136 -19.94 -14.26 -10.28
C LYS A 136 -19.19 -13.31 -11.22
N ILE A 137 -17.93 -13.00 -10.91
CA ILE A 137 -17.06 -12.15 -11.72
C ILE A 137 -16.86 -12.77 -13.11
N LYS A 138 -16.58 -14.06 -13.21
CA LYS A 138 -16.43 -14.77 -14.49
C LYS A 138 -17.65 -14.58 -15.41
N ASN A 139 -18.85 -14.66 -14.82
CA ASN A 139 -20.12 -14.61 -15.55
C ASN A 139 -20.64 -13.17 -15.77
N SER A 140 -20.00 -12.16 -15.20
CA SER A 140 -20.35 -10.75 -15.44
C SER A 140 -19.92 -10.31 -16.83
N ASP A 141 -20.41 -9.18 -17.29
CA ASP A 141 -20.07 -8.54 -18.56
C ASP A 141 -18.86 -7.58 -18.48
N SER A 142 -18.14 -7.56 -17.36
CA SER A 142 -16.89 -6.79 -17.22
C SER A 142 -15.75 -7.41 -18.04
N ASP A 143 -14.78 -6.59 -18.46
CA ASP A 143 -13.56 -7.05 -19.11
C ASP A 143 -12.36 -7.10 -18.16
N THR A 144 -12.49 -6.49 -17.01
CA THR A 144 -11.40 -6.33 -16.03
C THR A 144 -11.93 -6.61 -14.62
N VAL A 145 -11.09 -7.22 -13.79
CA VAL A 145 -11.30 -7.30 -12.34
C VAL A 145 -10.13 -6.63 -11.62
N MET A 146 -10.45 -5.72 -10.70
CA MET A 146 -9.50 -5.10 -9.81
C MET A 146 -9.54 -5.77 -8.45
N ILE A 147 -8.38 -6.22 -7.95
CA ILE A 147 -8.30 -7.02 -6.74
C ILE A 147 -7.46 -6.29 -5.69
N THR A 148 -8.00 -6.18 -4.48
CA THR A 148 -7.32 -5.57 -3.33
C THR A 148 -7.30 -6.55 -2.17
N THR A 149 -6.17 -7.22 -1.99
CA THR A 149 -5.90 -8.11 -0.84
C THR A 149 -4.41 -8.40 -0.72
N ALA A 150 -4.00 -9.11 0.33
CA ALA A 150 -2.61 -9.49 0.56
C ALA A 150 -2.16 -10.65 -0.35
N VAL A 151 -0.84 -10.82 -0.47
CA VAL A 151 -0.20 -11.75 -1.42
C VAL A 151 -0.61 -13.21 -1.22
N GLU A 152 -0.87 -13.63 0.02
CA GLU A 152 -1.30 -15.00 0.32
C GLU A 152 -2.66 -15.30 -0.33
N GLN A 153 -3.62 -14.39 -0.20
CA GLN A 153 -4.93 -14.53 -0.84
C GLN A 153 -4.86 -14.34 -2.36
N LEU A 154 -4.03 -13.40 -2.85
CA LEU A 154 -3.81 -13.25 -4.29
C LEU A 154 -3.31 -14.54 -4.93
N THR A 155 -2.39 -15.24 -4.26
CA THR A 155 -1.90 -16.55 -4.70
C THR A 155 -3.03 -17.56 -4.88
N LEU A 156 -3.95 -17.63 -3.91
CA LEU A 156 -5.12 -18.51 -3.98
C LEU A 156 -6.09 -18.07 -5.08
N ILE A 157 -6.38 -16.78 -5.15
CA ILE A 157 -7.27 -16.20 -6.16
C ILE A 157 -6.77 -16.52 -7.57
N PHE A 158 -5.48 -16.35 -7.86
CA PHE A 158 -4.94 -16.61 -9.19
C PHE A 158 -5.06 -18.10 -9.57
N LYS A 159 -4.75 -19.01 -8.63
CA LYS A 159 -4.93 -20.45 -8.85
C LYS A 159 -6.40 -20.83 -9.09
N GLN A 160 -7.32 -20.30 -8.28
CA GLN A 160 -8.75 -20.55 -8.42
C GLN A 160 -9.31 -19.91 -9.69
N ALA A 161 -8.91 -18.70 -10.03
CA ALA A 161 -9.30 -18.03 -11.27
C ALA A 161 -8.86 -18.81 -12.52
N ALA A 162 -7.61 -19.31 -12.52
CA ALA A 162 -7.10 -20.15 -13.59
C ALA A 162 -7.87 -21.47 -13.69
N ALA A 163 -8.13 -22.14 -12.58
CA ALA A 163 -8.91 -23.39 -12.53
C ALA A 163 -10.35 -23.19 -13.02
N LEU A 164 -10.96 -22.06 -12.73
CA LEU A 164 -12.30 -21.69 -13.20
C LEU A 164 -12.30 -21.21 -14.66
N GLY A 165 -11.14 -20.99 -15.28
CA GLY A 165 -11.02 -20.46 -16.63
C GLY A 165 -11.48 -19.00 -16.75
N LEU A 166 -11.21 -18.17 -15.76
CA LEU A 166 -11.48 -16.74 -15.80
C LEU A 166 -10.53 -16.07 -16.82
N LYS A 167 -11.08 -15.42 -17.83
CA LYS A 167 -10.32 -14.81 -18.93
C LYS A 167 -10.41 -13.28 -18.92
N LYS A 168 -10.53 -12.67 -17.76
CA LYS A 168 -10.55 -11.21 -17.62
C LYS A 168 -9.17 -10.69 -17.28
N ARG A 169 -8.90 -9.42 -17.62
CA ARG A 169 -7.71 -8.72 -17.13
C ARG A 169 -7.77 -8.63 -15.61
N ILE A 170 -6.68 -9.00 -14.97
CA ILE A 170 -6.52 -8.88 -13.52
C ILE A 170 -5.55 -7.75 -13.23
N ILE A 171 -5.99 -6.79 -12.41
CA ILE A 171 -5.17 -5.69 -11.90
C ILE A 171 -5.24 -5.73 -10.38
N THR A 172 -4.10 -5.65 -9.71
CA THR A 172 -4.05 -5.61 -8.24
C THR A 172 -3.53 -4.27 -7.74
N THR A 173 -3.94 -3.87 -6.55
CA THR A 173 -3.57 -2.60 -5.92
C THR A 173 -3.24 -2.77 -4.44
N GLY A 174 -2.64 -1.73 -3.85
CA GLY A 174 -2.34 -1.64 -2.42
C GLY A 174 -0.88 -1.90 -2.08
N GLY A 175 -0.03 -2.19 -3.08
CA GLY A 175 1.41 -2.35 -2.87
C GLY A 175 1.84 -3.55 -2.02
N SER A 176 0.93 -4.44 -1.65
CA SER A 176 1.21 -5.66 -0.87
C SER A 176 1.14 -6.92 -1.72
N GLN A 177 1.34 -6.77 -3.02
CA GLN A 177 1.16 -7.86 -3.99
C GLN A 177 2.37 -8.76 -4.11
N ASN A 178 3.57 -8.25 -3.87
CA ASN A 178 4.85 -8.93 -4.01
C ASN A 178 4.92 -9.83 -5.26
N PRO A 179 5.14 -9.25 -6.46
CA PRO A 179 5.08 -10.01 -7.73
C PRO A 179 6.02 -11.21 -7.79
N ASP A 180 7.22 -11.15 -7.20
CA ASP A 180 8.15 -12.28 -7.17
C ASP A 180 7.58 -13.46 -6.37
N GLN A 181 6.92 -13.18 -5.24
CA GLN A 181 6.27 -14.21 -4.45
C GLN A 181 5.05 -14.80 -5.17
N LEU A 182 4.30 -13.99 -5.94
CA LEU A 182 3.21 -14.48 -6.78
C LEU A 182 3.73 -15.39 -7.89
N ILE A 183 4.86 -15.07 -8.51
CA ILE A 183 5.53 -15.94 -9.48
C ILE A 183 5.92 -17.27 -8.82
N GLU A 184 6.55 -17.22 -7.67
CA GLU A 184 6.99 -18.41 -6.93
C GLU A 184 5.82 -19.33 -6.53
N HIS A 185 4.74 -18.76 -6.01
CA HIS A 185 3.67 -19.55 -5.40
C HIS A 185 2.44 -19.80 -6.29
N ALA A 186 2.13 -18.92 -7.24
CA ALA A 186 1.03 -19.10 -8.18
C ALA A 186 1.50 -19.59 -9.56
N GLY A 187 2.81 -19.46 -9.86
CA GLY A 187 3.38 -19.93 -11.13
C GLY A 187 2.69 -19.33 -12.35
N ALA A 188 2.36 -20.16 -13.33
CA ALA A 188 1.68 -19.74 -14.55
C ALA A 188 0.32 -19.05 -14.34
N ALA A 189 -0.33 -19.26 -13.19
CA ALA A 189 -1.59 -18.58 -12.88
C ALA A 189 -1.42 -17.08 -12.61
N ALA A 190 -0.20 -16.63 -12.31
CA ALA A 190 0.10 -15.20 -12.16
C ALA A 190 0.47 -14.52 -13.49
N ASP A 191 0.70 -15.28 -14.56
CA ASP A 191 1.15 -14.71 -15.83
C ASP A 191 0.07 -13.84 -16.48
N GLY A 192 0.47 -12.70 -17.04
CA GLY A 192 -0.44 -11.70 -17.61
C GLY A 192 -1.11 -10.77 -16.60
N THR A 193 -0.96 -10.98 -15.29
CA THR A 193 -1.52 -10.10 -14.27
C THR A 193 -0.73 -8.79 -14.16
N MET A 194 -1.42 -7.71 -13.78
CA MET A 194 -0.85 -6.38 -13.59
C MET A 194 -0.93 -5.96 -12.13
N HIS A 195 0.07 -5.22 -11.66
CA HIS A 195 0.19 -4.83 -10.25
C HIS A 195 0.57 -3.37 -10.12
N LEU A 196 -0.13 -2.63 -9.28
CA LEU A 196 0.27 -1.28 -8.87
C LEU A 196 1.25 -1.41 -7.70
N ALA A 197 2.52 -1.24 -7.97
CA ALA A 197 3.60 -1.34 -7.00
C ALA A 197 4.09 0.05 -6.58
N THR A 198 4.52 0.18 -5.34
CA THR A 198 5.08 1.42 -4.80
C THR A 198 6.61 1.44 -4.77
N PHE A 199 7.24 0.36 -5.19
CA PHE A 199 8.69 0.27 -5.37
C PHE A 199 9.00 -0.72 -6.50
N ALA A 200 9.99 -0.40 -7.32
CA ALA A 200 10.38 -1.21 -8.48
C ALA A 200 11.86 -1.62 -8.42
N PRO A 201 12.23 -2.59 -7.56
CA PRO A 201 13.61 -3.04 -7.41
C PRO A 201 14.14 -3.78 -8.64
N TRP A 202 13.29 -4.16 -9.60
CA TRP A 202 13.66 -4.80 -10.87
C TRP A 202 14.32 -3.85 -11.86
N VAL A 203 14.07 -2.54 -11.71
CA VAL A 203 14.60 -1.46 -12.57
C VAL A 203 15.20 -0.34 -11.72
N PRO A 204 16.24 -0.61 -10.93
CA PRO A 204 16.79 0.34 -9.96
C PRO A 204 17.27 1.64 -10.62
N GLU A 205 17.68 1.58 -11.89
CA GLU A 205 18.08 2.75 -12.67
C GLU A 205 16.95 3.75 -12.93
N SER A 206 15.71 3.26 -12.94
CA SER A 206 14.50 4.07 -13.18
C SER A 206 13.84 4.58 -11.90
N THR A 207 14.44 4.31 -10.75
CA THR A 207 13.95 4.83 -9.46
C THR A 207 14.42 6.27 -9.24
N PRO A 208 13.74 7.05 -8.38
CA PRO A 208 14.11 8.45 -8.14
C PRO A 208 15.55 8.67 -7.64
N PHE A 209 16.09 7.69 -6.93
CA PHE A 209 17.47 7.71 -6.39
C PHE A 209 18.18 6.39 -6.69
N PRO A 210 18.67 6.20 -7.95
CA PRO A 210 19.20 4.92 -8.44
C PRO A 210 20.33 4.35 -7.58
N GLU A 211 21.30 5.17 -7.20
CA GLU A 211 22.46 4.71 -6.42
C GLU A 211 22.06 4.26 -5.01
N GLN A 212 21.11 4.95 -4.39
CA GLN A 212 20.57 4.56 -3.10
C GLN A 212 19.77 3.25 -3.19
N THR A 213 19.00 3.09 -4.25
CA THR A 213 18.23 1.87 -4.53
C THR A 213 19.14 0.68 -4.77
N LYS A 214 20.17 0.82 -5.58
CA LYS A 214 21.19 -0.23 -5.82
C LYS A 214 21.86 -0.65 -4.52
N LYS A 215 22.32 0.32 -3.72
CA LYS A 215 22.94 0.05 -2.42
C LYS A 215 22.00 -0.69 -1.47
N PHE A 216 20.72 -0.33 -1.42
CA PHE A 216 19.72 -1.04 -0.62
C PHE A 216 19.58 -2.50 -1.06
N ILE A 217 19.47 -2.75 -2.38
CA ILE A 217 19.35 -4.09 -2.95
C ILE A 217 20.60 -4.92 -2.69
N GLU A 218 21.80 -4.33 -2.82
CA GLU A 218 23.07 -5.00 -2.53
C GLU A 218 23.18 -5.41 -1.06
N GLU A 219 22.89 -4.51 -0.13
CA GLU A 219 22.88 -4.81 1.31
C GLU A 219 21.81 -5.84 1.67
N TRP A 220 20.65 -5.80 1.02
CA TRP A 220 19.60 -6.80 1.18
C TRP A 220 20.09 -8.20 0.81
N LYS A 221 20.70 -8.33 -0.37
CA LYS A 221 21.29 -9.59 -0.86
C LYS A 221 22.44 -10.08 0.02
N LYS A 222 23.33 -9.17 0.43
CA LYS A 222 24.48 -9.48 1.29
C LYS A 222 24.05 -10.05 2.64
N ARG A 223 22.89 -9.66 3.16
CA ARG A 223 22.31 -10.22 4.39
C ARG A 223 21.59 -11.55 4.18
N GLY A 224 21.56 -12.09 2.97
CA GLY A 224 20.90 -13.35 2.64
C GLY A 224 19.38 -13.28 2.64
N PHE A 225 18.79 -12.09 2.57
CA PHE A 225 17.34 -11.94 2.51
C PHE A 225 16.80 -12.27 1.11
N ALA A 226 15.62 -12.91 1.05
CA ALA A 226 14.97 -13.22 -0.22
C ALA A 226 14.64 -11.94 -0.99
N PHE A 227 14.96 -11.90 -2.29
CA PHE A 227 14.73 -10.70 -3.13
C PHE A 227 13.27 -10.27 -3.15
N ALA A 228 12.34 -11.22 -3.15
CA ALA A 228 10.92 -10.98 -3.04
C ALA A 228 10.53 -10.03 -1.88
N GLY A 229 11.27 -10.06 -0.77
CA GLY A 229 11.03 -9.17 0.37
C GLY A 229 11.39 -7.70 0.12
N CYS A 230 12.17 -7.37 -0.90
CA CYS A 230 12.58 -5.97 -1.18
C CYS A 230 11.39 -5.04 -1.37
N THR A 231 10.34 -5.52 -2.08
CA THR A 231 9.16 -4.72 -2.44
C THR A 231 8.34 -4.24 -1.25
N GLU A 232 8.45 -4.91 -0.11
CA GLU A 232 7.77 -4.55 1.13
C GLU A 232 8.70 -3.87 2.13
N SER A 233 9.90 -4.42 2.30
CA SER A 233 10.82 -4.04 3.37
C SER A 233 11.42 -2.64 3.23
N TYR A 234 11.45 -2.08 2.01
CA TYR A 234 11.92 -0.71 1.80
C TYR A 234 11.14 0.31 2.66
N ARG A 235 9.86 0.04 2.93
CA ARG A 235 9.00 0.92 3.75
C ARG A 235 9.49 1.00 5.18
N GLY A 236 9.84 -0.12 5.78
CA GLY A 236 10.45 -0.16 7.11
C GLY A 236 11.78 0.59 7.14
N TYR A 237 12.63 0.38 6.12
CA TYR A 237 13.90 1.08 5.98
C TYR A 237 13.72 2.60 5.87
N ASP A 238 12.85 3.07 4.98
CA ASP A 238 12.56 4.50 4.80
C ASP A 238 11.84 5.08 6.02
N GLY A 239 10.96 4.31 6.65
CA GLY A 239 10.25 4.70 7.87
C GLY A 239 11.21 5.00 9.03
N VAL A 240 12.14 4.08 9.31
CA VAL A 240 13.16 4.28 10.35
C VAL A 240 14.03 5.50 10.04
N ARG A 241 14.50 5.67 8.80
CA ARG A 241 15.31 6.83 8.39
C ARG A 241 14.55 8.15 8.54
N THR A 242 13.26 8.15 8.24
CA THR A 242 12.40 9.34 8.39
C THR A 242 12.20 9.70 9.86
N ILE A 243 12.01 8.71 10.73
CA ILE A 243 11.93 8.92 12.19
C ILE A 243 13.25 9.45 12.75
N VAL A 244 14.38 8.85 12.36
CA VAL A 244 15.72 9.31 12.79
C VAL A 244 15.93 10.77 12.39
N ALA A 245 15.63 11.12 11.12
CA ALA A 245 15.75 12.51 10.66
C ALA A 245 14.85 13.49 11.45
N ALA A 246 13.64 13.03 11.84
CA ALA A 246 12.75 13.86 12.68
C ALA A 246 13.29 14.04 14.11
N ILE A 247 13.85 12.99 14.71
CA ILE A 247 14.45 13.05 16.05
C ILE A 247 15.69 13.97 16.04
N GLU A 248 16.58 13.81 15.04
CA GLU A 248 17.77 14.65 14.88
C GLU A 248 17.39 16.13 14.72
N LYS A 249 16.37 16.41 13.89
CA LYS A 249 15.86 17.76 13.69
C LYS A 249 15.18 18.34 14.95
N ALA A 250 14.50 17.51 15.73
CA ALA A 250 13.91 17.89 17.00
C ALA A 250 14.98 18.18 18.09
N GLY A 251 16.17 17.59 17.95
CA GLY A 251 17.27 17.69 18.91
C GLY A 251 16.99 17.02 20.26
N LYS A 252 15.88 16.31 20.40
CA LYS A 252 15.46 15.60 21.62
C LYS A 252 14.40 14.53 21.34
N ALA A 253 14.35 13.52 22.20
CA ALA A 253 13.35 12.45 22.14
C ALA A 253 12.05 12.87 22.86
N ASP A 254 11.43 13.93 22.37
CA ASP A 254 10.16 14.46 22.90
C ASP A 254 9.06 14.35 21.84
N PRO A 255 7.88 13.79 22.16
CA PRO A 255 6.84 13.52 21.18
C PRO A 255 6.38 14.75 20.39
N GLU A 256 6.13 15.87 21.09
CA GLU A 256 5.67 17.12 20.43
C GLU A 256 6.75 17.75 19.58
N ALA A 257 8.02 17.69 20.02
CA ALA A 257 9.15 18.18 19.22
C ALA A 257 9.34 17.33 17.95
N ILE A 258 9.22 16.00 18.06
CA ILE A 258 9.30 15.08 16.91
C ILE A 258 8.13 15.33 15.95
N ARG A 259 6.91 15.50 16.47
CA ARG A 259 5.72 15.83 15.66
C ARG A 259 5.93 17.12 14.88
N ALA A 260 6.47 18.17 15.51
CA ALA A 260 6.77 19.44 14.84
C ALA A 260 7.89 19.28 13.80
N ALA A 261 8.90 18.45 14.10
CA ALA A 261 10.02 18.18 13.20
C ALA A 261 9.60 17.41 11.95
N PHE A 262 8.62 16.51 12.01
CA PHE A 262 8.12 15.79 10.83
C PHE A 262 7.68 16.72 9.70
N TRP A 263 7.11 17.88 10.01
CA TRP A 263 6.73 18.87 8.99
C TRP A 263 7.92 19.52 8.24
N GLN A 264 9.12 19.31 8.74
CA GLN A 264 10.33 19.94 8.23
C GLN A 264 11.36 18.94 7.70
N VAL A 265 11.09 17.63 7.79
CA VAL A 265 12.00 16.62 7.26
C VAL A 265 11.89 16.52 5.75
N GLU A 266 13.02 16.30 5.11
CA GLU A 266 13.13 15.85 3.73
C GLU A 266 14.13 14.69 3.68
N VAL A 267 13.65 13.50 3.31
CA VAL A 267 14.47 12.30 3.21
C VAL A 267 14.39 11.73 1.80
N ASN A 268 15.53 11.42 1.20
CA ASN A 268 15.55 10.68 -0.05
C ASN A 268 15.20 9.21 0.24
N GLY A 269 13.95 8.84 -0.02
CA GLY A 269 13.44 7.47 0.15
C GLY A 269 13.63 6.62 -1.11
N MET A 270 13.42 5.32 -1.01
CA MET A 270 13.52 4.41 -2.15
C MET A 270 12.50 4.72 -3.26
N ASN A 271 11.39 5.31 -2.89
CA ASN A 271 10.29 5.62 -3.81
C ASN A 271 10.04 7.13 -3.99
N GLY A 272 11.05 7.93 -3.83
CA GLY A 272 10.98 9.38 -3.98
C GLY A 272 11.33 10.14 -2.71
N LYS A 273 11.32 11.46 -2.82
CA LYS A 273 11.59 12.33 -1.68
C LYS A 273 10.41 12.27 -0.69
N ILE A 274 10.70 11.88 0.54
CA ILE A 274 9.75 11.88 1.65
C ILE A 274 9.72 13.29 2.25
N LYS A 275 8.60 13.94 2.09
CA LYS A 275 8.22 15.20 2.75
C LYS A 275 6.71 15.17 2.98
N PHE A 276 6.22 15.90 3.96
CA PHE A 276 4.81 15.84 4.33
C PHE A 276 4.04 17.06 3.87
N ASN A 277 2.98 16.82 3.09
CA ASN A 277 1.95 17.78 2.75
C ASN A 277 0.80 17.66 3.76
N LYS A 278 0.10 18.76 3.99
CA LYS A 278 -1.08 18.77 4.86
C LYS A 278 -2.24 18.02 4.22
N ALA A 279 -2.87 17.13 4.97
CA ALA A 279 -4.05 16.38 4.57
C ALA A 279 -5.09 16.39 5.68
N GLY A 280 -6.38 16.42 5.31
CA GLY A 280 -7.49 16.45 6.25
C GLY A 280 -7.94 17.85 6.65
N PRO A 281 -8.80 17.98 7.67
CA PRO A 281 -9.45 19.24 8.03
C PRO A 281 -8.46 20.24 8.63
N ALA A 282 -8.67 21.52 8.33
CA ALA A 282 -7.85 22.62 8.82
C ALA A 282 -7.77 22.64 10.35
N GLY A 283 -6.56 22.83 10.89
CA GLY A 283 -6.27 22.82 12.33
C GLY A 283 -6.09 21.42 12.94
N LYS A 284 -6.33 20.35 12.17
CA LYS A 284 -6.14 18.96 12.59
C LYS A 284 -5.45 18.13 11.48
N GLU A 285 -4.66 18.78 10.65
CA GLU A 285 -4.05 18.15 9.49
C GLU A 285 -3.07 17.06 9.89
N SER A 286 -3.14 15.95 9.16
CA SER A 286 -2.14 14.89 9.13
C SER A 286 -1.08 15.18 8.07
N GLY A 287 0.11 14.61 8.20
CA GLY A 287 1.16 14.67 7.18
C GLY A 287 1.03 13.54 6.16
N GLN A 288 0.99 13.86 4.86
CA GLN A 288 0.96 12.87 3.79
C GLN A 288 2.12 13.10 2.81
N SER A 289 2.97 12.10 2.65
CA SER A 289 3.94 12.04 1.55
C SER A 289 3.31 11.41 0.31
N ILE A 290 3.80 11.79 -0.88
CA ILE A 290 3.28 11.30 -2.17
C ILE A 290 4.40 10.53 -2.87
N PRO A 291 4.48 9.21 -2.67
CA PRO A 291 5.45 8.36 -3.36
C PRO A 291 5.00 8.07 -4.80
N ASN A 292 5.95 7.58 -5.63
CA ASN A 292 5.63 7.10 -6.96
C ASN A 292 4.82 5.80 -6.92
N VAL A 293 4.05 5.56 -8.00
CA VAL A 293 3.32 4.31 -8.24
C VAL A 293 3.71 3.77 -9.61
N TYR A 294 4.11 2.52 -9.65
CA TYR A 294 4.53 1.80 -10.85
C TYR A 294 3.43 0.82 -11.25
N LEU A 295 3.14 0.74 -12.54
CA LEU A 295 2.39 -0.39 -13.08
C LEU A 295 3.41 -1.44 -13.53
N VAL A 296 3.38 -2.61 -12.93
CA VAL A 296 4.21 -3.74 -13.32
C VAL A 296 3.34 -4.89 -13.83
N ARG A 297 3.92 -5.79 -14.64
CA ARG A 297 3.23 -6.95 -15.18
C ARG A 297 4.07 -8.20 -14.94
N ILE A 298 3.43 -9.33 -14.72
CA ILE A 298 4.09 -10.63 -14.74
C ILE A 298 3.95 -11.21 -16.14
N GLU A 299 5.07 -11.47 -16.81
CA GLU A 299 5.14 -12.03 -18.17
C GLU A 299 6.21 -13.11 -18.23
N GLY A 300 5.83 -14.35 -18.64
CA GLY A 300 6.74 -15.46 -18.74
C GLY A 300 7.51 -15.77 -17.45
N GLY A 301 6.84 -15.63 -16.29
CA GLY A 301 7.44 -15.85 -14.98
C GLY A 301 8.46 -14.78 -14.55
N LYS A 302 8.38 -13.58 -15.12
CA LYS A 302 9.24 -12.43 -14.76
C LYS A 302 8.41 -11.19 -14.53
N VAL A 303 8.92 -10.30 -13.68
CA VAL A 303 8.34 -8.98 -13.50
C VAL A 303 8.86 -8.03 -14.57
N VAL A 304 7.94 -7.45 -15.33
CA VAL A 304 8.21 -6.46 -16.36
C VAL A 304 7.64 -5.12 -15.92
N VAL A 305 8.46 -4.08 -15.99
CA VAL A 305 8.02 -2.70 -15.75
C VAL A 305 7.87 -2.05 -17.13
N PRO A 306 6.64 -1.83 -17.63
CA PRO A 306 6.44 -1.16 -18.90
C PRO A 306 7.09 0.22 -18.87
N GLN A 307 7.86 0.54 -19.89
CA GLN A 307 8.32 1.92 -20.09
C GLN A 307 7.09 2.79 -20.39
N SER A 308 6.94 3.89 -19.65
CA SER A 308 5.85 4.86 -19.82
C SER A 308 5.91 5.59 -21.14
#